data_d819676d92b55748fd43f150c2bc46a8
#
_entry.id   d819676d92b55748fd43f150c2bc46a8
#
_cell.length_a   1.000
_cell.length_b   1.000
_cell.length_c   1.000
_cell.angle_alpha   90.00
_cell.angle_beta   90.00
_cell.angle_gamma   90.00
#
_symmetry.space_group_name_H-M   'P 1'
#
loop_
_entity.id
_entity.type
_entity.pdbx_description
1 polymer ?
#
loop_
_entity_poly.entity_id
_entity_poly.type
_entity_poly.pdbx_seq_one_letter_code
_entity_poly.pdbx_strand_id
1 'polypeptide(L)'
;NGSQFFITHVATPHLDGMHSVFGHVIEGQEIVNTIVQGDKIESIKIIRSGDKAKNFDAVKVFKNMQDENKKKEQDALKAIEGTMNETKVIFTDAKSKATTTNSGLSYYVVEKGTGGKPKEGEQINLAYAGYFEDGRLFDTSMEQVATKYNMLDPRRQAANQYTPIPFNYGQKTGLIPGFIEGIEQLNIGDKAYIFIPAHLGYGERGAGNVIPPNTNLIFELHITK
;
A
#
# COMPACT_ATOMS: atom_id res chain seq x y z
N ASN A 1 -4.04 10.70 10.10
CA ASN A 1 -4.07 11.03 11.51
C ASN A 1 -5.44 11.48 12.04
N GLY A 2 -6.46 11.64 11.22
CA GLY A 2 -7.84 11.90 11.65
C GLY A 2 -7.99 13.04 12.65
N SER A 3 -8.84 12.83 13.67
CA SER A 3 -9.15 13.80 14.72
C SER A 3 -8.49 13.50 16.07
N GLN A 4 -7.61 12.51 16.14
CA GLN A 4 -6.92 12.17 17.38
C GLN A 4 -5.72 13.09 17.63
N PHE A 5 -5.53 13.46 18.88
CA PHE A 5 -4.35 14.18 19.34
C PHE A 5 -3.85 13.58 20.65
N PHE A 6 -2.60 13.84 20.98
CA PHE A 6 -2.01 13.45 22.26
C PHE A 6 -1.09 14.54 22.76
N ILE A 7 -0.86 14.54 24.07
CA ILE A 7 0.07 15.43 24.75
C ILE A 7 1.20 14.58 25.31
N THR A 8 2.44 14.89 24.94
CA THR A 8 3.62 14.19 25.45
C THR A 8 3.94 14.69 26.85
N HIS A 9 4.24 13.80 27.79
CA HIS A 9 4.68 14.15 29.13
C HIS A 9 6.19 13.97 29.34
N VAL A 10 6.87 13.37 28.36
CA VAL A 10 8.33 13.20 28.27
C VAL A 10 8.78 13.44 26.83
N ALA A 11 10.09 13.61 26.63
CA ALA A 11 10.65 13.70 25.29
C ALA A 11 10.42 12.39 24.49
N THR A 12 9.93 12.51 23.24
CA THR A 12 9.55 11.39 22.39
C THR A 12 10.24 11.46 21.02
N PRO A 13 11.59 11.43 20.95
CA PRO A 13 12.31 11.61 19.68
C PRO A 13 12.01 10.52 18.65
N HIS A 14 11.54 9.36 19.06
CA HIS A 14 11.09 8.28 18.16
C HIS A 14 9.83 8.64 17.34
N LEU A 15 9.14 9.73 17.68
CA LEU A 15 7.97 10.24 16.94
C LEU A 15 8.33 11.37 15.96
N ASP A 16 9.59 11.79 15.92
CA ASP A 16 10.04 12.84 15.02
C ASP A 16 9.85 12.43 13.54
N GLY A 17 9.27 13.31 12.76
CA GLY A 17 8.91 13.04 11.37
C GLY A 17 7.66 12.17 11.16
N MET A 18 7.09 11.57 12.21
CA MET A 18 5.89 10.72 12.14
C MET A 18 4.60 11.47 12.48
N HIS A 19 4.70 12.50 13.35
CA HIS A 19 3.57 13.30 13.81
C HIS A 19 3.86 14.80 13.72
N SER A 20 2.81 15.58 13.47
CA SER A 20 2.91 17.04 13.42
C SER A 20 2.75 17.64 14.81
N VAL A 21 3.72 18.41 15.28
CA VAL A 21 3.61 19.20 16.48
C VAL A 21 2.86 20.50 16.15
N PHE A 22 1.73 20.74 16.84
CA PHE A 22 0.92 21.95 16.62
C PHE A 22 0.83 22.85 17.86
N GLY A 23 1.43 22.47 18.99
CA GLY A 23 1.43 23.25 20.20
C GLY A 23 2.29 22.62 21.30
N HIS A 24 2.37 23.33 22.42
CA HIS A 24 3.02 22.88 23.64
C HIS A 24 2.20 23.29 24.87
N VAL A 25 2.35 22.58 25.96
CA VAL A 25 1.72 22.91 27.25
C VAL A 25 2.41 24.12 27.84
N ILE A 26 1.66 25.14 28.21
CA ILE A 26 2.16 26.36 28.87
C ILE A 26 1.87 26.39 30.39
N GLU A 27 0.79 25.72 30.79
CA GLU A 27 0.38 25.56 32.20
C GLU A 27 -0.24 24.18 32.40
N GLY A 28 -0.14 23.59 33.60
CA GLY A 28 -0.80 22.34 33.96
C GLY A 28 -0.06 21.07 33.52
N GLN A 29 1.25 21.13 33.27
CA GLN A 29 2.04 19.94 32.92
C GLN A 29 1.99 18.88 34.03
N GLU A 30 1.89 19.27 35.29
CA GLU A 30 1.70 18.39 36.44
C GLU A 30 0.39 17.62 36.33
N ILE A 31 -0.68 18.23 35.81
CA ILE A 31 -1.98 17.59 35.61
C ILE A 31 -1.86 16.56 34.48
N VAL A 32 -1.21 16.91 33.36
CA VAL A 32 -0.96 15.98 32.24
C VAL A 32 -0.30 14.69 32.75
N ASN A 33 0.66 14.80 33.67
CA ASN A 33 1.39 13.67 34.23
C ASN A 33 0.54 12.77 35.16
N THR A 34 -0.65 13.23 35.58
CA THR A 34 -1.56 12.46 36.46
C THR A 34 -2.69 11.79 35.68
N ILE A 35 -2.87 12.09 34.39
CA ILE A 35 -3.91 11.50 33.55
C ILE A 35 -3.69 9.99 33.42
N VAL A 36 -4.75 9.21 33.61
CA VAL A 36 -4.74 7.75 33.49
C VAL A 36 -5.74 7.26 32.43
N GLN A 37 -5.57 6.01 32.00
CA GLN A 37 -6.49 5.39 31.07
C GLN A 37 -7.92 5.34 31.64
N GLY A 38 -8.87 5.86 30.89
CA GLY A 38 -10.28 5.94 31.25
C GLY A 38 -10.71 7.35 31.66
N ASP A 39 -9.79 8.27 31.91
CA ASP A 39 -10.13 9.67 32.15
C ASP A 39 -10.84 10.25 30.93
N LYS A 40 -11.85 11.06 31.16
CA LYS A 40 -12.70 11.65 30.12
C LYS A 40 -12.40 13.12 29.94
N ILE A 41 -12.30 13.55 28.69
CA ILE A 41 -12.29 14.96 28.34
C ILE A 41 -13.73 15.47 28.40
N GLU A 42 -14.06 16.27 29.42
CA GLU A 42 -15.41 16.83 29.59
C GLU A 42 -15.66 18.00 28.61
N SER A 43 -14.67 18.85 28.43
CA SER A 43 -14.77 19.99 27.51
C SER A 43 -13.41 20.47 27.01
N ILE A 44 -13.40 21.04 25.80
CA ILE A 44 -12.26 21.73 25.21
C ILE A 44 -12.71 23.14 24.85
N LYS A 45 -12.06 24.18 25.41
CA LYS A 45 -12.32 25.57 25.07
C LYS A 45 -11.17 26.13 24.24
N ILE A 46 -11.46 26.52 23.01
CA ILE A 46 -10.48 27.18 22.14
C ILE A 46 -10.51 28.68 22.36
N ILE A 47 -9.41 29.24 22.85
CA ILE A 47 -9.23 30.68 23.03
C ILE A 47 -8.48 31.23 21.81
N ARG A 48 -9.12 32.13 21.08
CA ARG A 48 -8.55 32.75 19.88
C ARG A 48 -8.01 34.14 20.22
N SER A 49 -6.70 34.34 20.09
CA SER A 49 -6.02 35.63 20.34
C SER A 49 -5.42 36.16 19.05
N GLY A 50 -5.60 37.47 18.81
CA GLY A 50 -5.18 38.17 17.60
C GLY A 50 -6.12 37.96 16.39
N ASP A 51 -6.05 38.90 15.44
CA ASP A 51 -6.99 38.97 14.31
C ASP A 51 -6.91 37.76 13.39
N LYS A 52 -5.73 37.22 13.16
CA LYS A 52 -5.55 35.99 12.34
C LYS A 52 -6.29 34.82 12.94
N ALA A 53 -6.18 34.57 14.26
CA ALA A 53 -6.84 33.48 14.94
C ALA A 53 -8.36 33.69 15.03
N LYS A 54 -8.82 34.92 15.26
CA LYS A 54 -10.26 35.24 15.31
C LYS A 54 -10.94 35.02 13.96
N ASN A 55 -10.27 35.37 12.87
CA ASN A 55 -10.79 35.25 11.50
C ASN A 55 -10.51 33.85 10.86
N PHE A 56 -9.85 32.92 11.56
CA PHE A 56 -9.54 31.61 11.02
C PHE A 56 -10.78 30.72 10.99
N ASP A 57 -11.23 30.36 9.80
CA ASP A 57 -12.32 29.41 9.57
C ASP A 57 -11.75 28.00 9.34
N ALA A 58 -11.67 27.23 10.41
CA ALA A 58 -11.12 25.88 10.37
C ALA A 58 -11.91 24.93 9.44
N VAL A 59 -13.25 25.08 9.38
CA VAL A 59 -14.11 24.26 8.54
C VAL A 59 -13.84 24.51 7.07
N LYS A 60 -13.77 25.79 6.68
CA LYS A 60 -13.47 26.19 5.31
C LYS A 60 -12.08 25.73 4.87
N VAL A 61 -11.07 25.94 5.74
CA VAL A 61 -9.68 25.50 5.45
C VAL A 61 -9.62 23.99 5.27
N PHE A 62 -10.25 23.22 6.15
CA PHE A 62 -10.28 21.77 6.05
C PHE A 62 -10.99 21.28 4.78
N LYS A 63 -12.13 21.88 4.44
CA LYS A 63 -12.86 21.57 3.21
C LYS A 63 -12.03 21.86 1.96
N ASN A 64 -11.42 23.05 1.90
CA ASN A 64 -10.55 23.42 0.78
C ASN A 64 -9.39 22.43 0.62
N MET A 65 -8.74 22.01 1.72
CA MET A 65 -7.68 21.02 1.70
C MET A 65 -8.17 19.66 1.17
N GLN A 66 -9.37 19.23 1.57
CA GLN A 66 -9.97 18.00 1.04
C GLN A 66 -10.23 18.09 -0.47
N ASP A 67 -10.79 19.21 -0.93
CA ASP A 67 -11.08 19.44 -2.35
C ASP A 67 -9.79 19.50 -3.18
N GLU A 68 -8.75 20.18 -2.68
CA GLU A 68 -7.41 20.19 -3.30
C GLU A 68 -6.78 18.80 -3.38
N ASN A 69 -6.89 17.98 -2.32
CA ASN A 69 -6.36 16.63 -2.32
C ASN A 69 -7.11 15.73 -3.33
N LYS A 70 -8.44 15.82 -3.37
CA LYS A 70 -9.23 15.10 -4.39
C LYS A 70 -8.85 15.50 -5.81
N LYS A 71 -8.64 16.79 -6.03
CA LYS A 71 -8.21 17.29 -7.35
C LYS A 71 -6.82 16.74 -7.71
N LYS A 72 -5.86 16.79 -6.79
CA LYS A 72 -4.52 16.21 -7.00
C LYS A 72 -4.57 14.74 -7.33
N GLU A 73 -5.42 13.97 -6.63
CA GLU A 73 -5.63 12.54 -6.90
C GLU A 73 -6.21 12.31 -8.30
N GLN A 74 -7.23 13.07 -8.68
CA GLN A 74 -7.82 13.00 -10.02
C GLN A 74 -6.83 13.36 -11.13
N ASP A 75 -6.03 14.42 -10.93
CA ASP A 75 -5.03 14.84 -11.90
C ASP A 75 -3.91 13.79 -12.02
N ALA A 76 -3.50 13.17 -10.90
CA ALA A 76 -2.53 12.07 -10.91
C ALA A 76 -3.07 10.84 -11.66
N LEU A 77 -4.34 10.47 -11.43
CA LEU A 77 -4.98 9.37 -12.17
C LEU A 77 -5.06 9.65 -13.67
N LYS A 78 -5.45 10.87 -14.07
CA LYS A 78 -5.47 11.25 -15.49
C LYS A 78 -4.09 11.15 -16.14
N ALA A 79 -3.03 11.52 -15.41
CA ALA A 79 -1.66 11.46 -15.93
C ALA A 79 -1.20 10.03 -16.27
N ILE A 80 -1.76 9.01 -15.61
CA ILE A 80 -1.42 7.59 -15.82
C ILE A 80 -2.53 6.80 -16.54
N GLU A 81 -3.60 7.45 -16.97
CA GLU A 81 -4.77 6.79 -17.58
C GLU A 81 -4.39 5.96 -18.80
N GLY A 82 -3.54 6.48 -19.67
CA GLY A 82 -3.02 5.74 -20.81
C GLY A 82 -2.32 4.45 -20.41
N THR A 83 -1.42 4.53 -19.41
CA THR A 83 -0.70 3.38 -18.86
C THR A 83 -1.65 2.34 -18.25
N MET A 84 -2.66 2.79 -17.51
CA MET A 84 -3.67 1.90 -16.92
C MET A 84 -4.47 1.16 -18.00
N ASN A 85 -4.90 1.86 -19.05
CA ASN A 85 -5.66 1.28 -20.15
C ASN A 85 -4.83 0.23 -20.92
N GLU A 86 -3.56 0.52 -21.23
CA GLU A 86 -2.63 -0.45 -21.82
C GLU A 86 -2.51 -1.70 -20.95
N THR A 87 -2.29 -1.52 -19.65
CA THR A 87 -2.13 -2.61 -18.69
C THR A 87 -3.40 -3.46 -18.60
N LYS A 88 -4.57 -2.82 -18.58
CA LYS A 88 -5.86 -3.51 -18.58
C LYS A 88 -6.06 -4.38 -19.83
N VAL A 89 -5.66 -3.89 -21.00
CA VAL A 89 -5.70 -4.66 -22.24
C VAL A 89 -4.81 -5.89 -22.15
N ILE A 90 -3.56 -5.72 -21.66
CA ILE A 90 -2.62 -6.82 -21.45
C ILE A 90 -3.22 -7.87 -20.50
N PHE A 91 -3.79 -7.45 -19.38
CA PHE A 91 -4.39 -8.37 -18.40
C PHE A 91 -5.63 -9.10 -18.95
N THR A 92 -6.44 -8.42 -19.75
CA THR A 92 -7.61 -9.04 -20.39
C THR A 92 -7.18 -10.14 -21.36
N ASP A 93 -6.18 -9.87 -22.19
CA ASP A 93 -5.60 -10.86 -23.12
C ASP A 93 -4.95 -12.03 -22.33
N ALA A 94 -4.11 -11.74 -21.35
CA ALA A 94 -3.47 -12.75 -20.52
C ALA A 94 -4.49 -13.63 -19.77
N LYS A 95 -5.55 -13.02 -19.23
CA LYS A 95 -6.62 -13.75 -18.52
C LYS A 95 -7.36 -14.70 -19.43
N SER A 96 -7.58 -14.34 -20.70
CA SER A 96 -8.23 -15.21 -21.68
C SER A 96 -7.43 -16.48 -22.02
N LYS A 97 -6.11 -16.46 -21.78
CA LYS A 97 -5.16 -17.54 -22.02
C LYS A 97 -4.72 -18.26 -20.74
N ALA A 98 -5.20 -17.81 -19.59
CA ALA A 98 -4.76 -18.28 -18.28
C ALA A 98 -5.28 -19.68 -17.97
N THR A 99 -4.46 -20.46 -17.26
CA THR A 99 -4.86 -21.69 -16.61
C THR A 99 -5.48 -21.39 -15.26
N THR A 100 -6.63 -21.98 -14.95
CA THR A 100 -7.31 -21.80 -13.66
C THR A 100 -7.14 -23.05 -12.81
N THR A 101 -6.76 -22.86 -11.55
CA THR A 101 -6.63 -23.92 -10.54
C THR A 101 -7.97 -24.24 -9.87
N ASN A 102 -8.02 -25.29 -9.07
CA ASN A 102 -9.23 -25.68 -8.35
C ASN A 102 -9.67 -24.66 -7.29
N SER A 103 -8.76 -23.84 -6.77
CA SER A 103 -9.06 -22.77 -5.81
C SER A 103 -9.71 -21.54 -6.46
N GLY A 104 -9.66 -21.45 -7.80
CA GLY A 104 -10.12 -20.30 -8.59
C GLY A 104 -9.01 -19.29 -8.92
N LEU A 105 -7.76 -19.53 -8.48
CA LEU A 105 -6.61 -18.78 -8.96
C LEU A 105 -6.45 -18.99 -10.47
N SER A 106 -6.08 -17.95 -11.22
CA SER A 106 -5.68 -18.14 -12.61
C SER A 106 -4.28 -17.58 -12.82
N TYR A 107 -3.51 -18.20 -13.71
CA TYR A 107 -2.17 -17.72 -14.03
C TYR A 107 -1.85 -17.88 -15.52
N TYR A 108 -1.03 -17.00 -16.03
CA TYR A 108 -0.52 -17.01 -17.41
C TYR A 108 0.98 -16.72 -17.42
N VAL A 109 1.78 -17.66 -17.90
CA VAL A 109 3.24 -17.48 -18.04
C VAL A 109 3.52 -16.71 -19.31
N VAL A 110 4.00 -15.47 -19.18
CA VAL A 110 4.32 -14.53 -20.28
C VAL A 110 5.66 -14.91 -20.90
N GLU A 111 6.65 -15.16 -20.05
CA GLU A 111 7.99 -15.60 -20.47
C GLU A 111 8.36 -16.84 -19.66
N LYS A 112 8.73 -17.91 -20.36
CA LYS A 112 9.19 -19.15 -19.73
C LYS A 112 10.66 -19.04 -19.39
N GLY A 113 10.99 -19.29 -18.13
CA GLY A 113 12.36 -19.44 -17.67
C GLY A 113 12.99 -20.75 -18.15
N THR A 114 14.30 -20.81 -18.05
CA THR A 114 15.07 -22.02 -18.36
C THR A 114 15.37 -22.87 -17.12
N GLY A 115 15.04 -22.37 -15.93
CA GLY A 115 15.17 -23.09 -14.67
C GLY A 115 14.03 -24.09 -14.46
N GLY A 116 14.25 -25.05 -13.57
CA GLY A 116 13.22 -25.98 -13.14
C GLY A 116 12.37 -25.41 -12.00
N LYS A 117 11.47 -26.27 -11.50
CA LYS A 117 10.68 -25.98 -10.28
C LYS A 117 11.63 -25.80 -9.11
N PRO A 118 11.47 -24.74 -8.27
CA PRO A 118 12.24 -24.62 -7.04
C PRO A 118 11.98 -25.83 -6.12
N LYS A 119 12.96 -26.20 -5.33
CA LYS A 119 12.81 -27.24 -4.30
C LYS A 119 12.20 -26.65 -3.04
N GLU A 120 11.47 -27.46 -2.29
CA GLU A 120 10.95 -27.03 -0.99
C GLU A 120 12.09 -26.60 -0.05
N GLY A 121 11.94 -25.42 0.57
CA GLY A 121 12.98 -24.76 1.37
C GLY A 121 14.04 -24.01 0.57
N GLU A 122 14.04 -24.06 -0.75
CA GLU A 122 14.96 -23.30 -1.59
C GLU A 122 14.62 -21.79 -1.52
N GLN A 123 15.61 -20.95 -1.30
CA GLN A 123 15.44 -19.50 -1.34
C GLN A 123 15.41 -19.04 -2.79
N ILE A 124 14.36 -18.34 -3.15
CA ILE A 124 14.16 -17.66 -4.45
C ILE A 124 13.95 -16.18 -4.23
N ASN A 125 14.11 -15.41 -5.28
CA ASN A 125 13.86 -13.97 -5.27
C ASN A 125 12.63 -13.66 -6.14
N LEU A 126 11.73 -12.81 -5.63
CA LEU A 126 10.47 -12.44 -6.26
C LEU A 126 10.48 -10.94 -6.57
N ALA A 127 10.55 -10.57 -7.85
CA ALA A 127 10.17 -9.25 -8.27
C ALA A 127 8.68 -9.25 -8.59
N TYR A 128 7.95 -8.25 -8.13
CA TYR A 128 6.50 -8.20 -8.30
C TYR A 128 5.97 -6.79 -8.58
N ALA A 129 4.81 -6.76 -9.22
CA ALA A 129 3.95 -5.58 -9.24
C ALA A 129 2.49 -6.03 -9.03
N GLY A 130 1.80 -5.34 -8.13
CA GLY A 130 0.42 -5.63 -7.76
C GLY A 130 -0.55 -4.58 -8.29
N TYR A 131 -1.61 -5.05 -8.97
CA TYR A 131 -2.57 -4.22 -9.66
C TYR A 131 -4.00 -4.55 -9.29
N PHE A 132 -4.88 -3.56 -9.45
CA PHE A 132 -6.30 -3.74 -9.53
C PHE A 132 -6.73 -4.17 -10.95
N GLU A 133 -7.94 -4.71 -11.09
CA GLU A 133 -8.48 -5.14 -12.40
C GLU A 133 -8.66 -3.98 -13.41
N ASP A 134 -8.70 -2.74 -12.93
CA ASP A 134 -8.77 -1.54 -13.77
C ASP A 134 -7.39 -1.08 -14.27
N GLY A 135 -6.32 -1.79 -13.94
CA GLY A 135 -4.95 -1.51 -14.35
C GLY A 135 -4.20 -0.55 -13.42
N ARG A 136 -4.79 -0.05 -12.33
CA ARG A 136 -4.07 0.74 -11.32
C ARG A 136 -3.07 -0.11 -10.58
N LEU A 137 -1.86 0.40 -10.46
CA LEU A 137 -0.82 -0.18 -9.59
C LEU A 137 -1.10 0.20 -8.13
N PHE A 138 -0.93 -0.75 -7.19
CA PHE A 138 -1.02 -0.44 -5.76
C PHE A 138 0.31 -0.67 -5.01
N ASP A 139 1.18 -1.55 -5.50
CA ASP A 139 2.53 -1.74 -4.95
C ASP A 139 3.43 -2.47 -5.94
N THR A 140 4.75 -2.24 -5.82
CA THR A 140 5.74 -2.96 -6.63
C THR A 140 7.11 -2.97 -5.96
N SER A 141 7.88 -4.04 -6.21
CA SER A 141 9.31 -4.12 -5.92
C SER A 141 10.18 -3.67 -7.12
N MET A 142 9.55 -3.29 -8.24
CA MET A 142 10.26 -2.94 -9.48
C MET A 142 10.26 -1.43 -9.70
N GLU A 143 11.43 -0.79 -9.64
CA GLU A 143 11.60 0.66 -9.81
C GLU A 143 11.04 1.17 -11.14
N GLN A 144 11.26 0.43 -12.22
CA GLN A 144 10.77 0.79 -13.55
C GLN A 144 9.23 0.85 -13.60
N VAL A 145 8.56 -0.08 -12.92
CA VAL A 145 7.10 -0.10 -12.84
C VAL A 145 6.61 1.07 -11.99
N ALA A 146 7.23 1.31 -10.83
CA ALA A 146 6.90 2.47 -9.98
C ALA A 146 7.04 3.78 -10.75
N THR A 147 8.10 3.94 -11.54
CA THR A 147 8.34 5.11 -12.39
C THR A 147 7.25 5.25 -13.47
N LYS A 148 6.93 4.16 -14.19
CA LYS A 148 5.91 4.15 -15.24
C LYS A 148 4.54 4.61 -14.72
N TYR A 149 4.22 4.29 -13.46
CA TYR A 149 2.97 4.64 -12.80
C TYR A 149 3.03 5.95 -12.00
N ASN A 150 4.13 6.68 -12.07
CA ASN A 150 4.36 7.90 -11.29
C ASN A 150 4.21 7.68 -9.77
N MET A 151 4.58 6.48 -9.31
CA MET A 151 4.50 6.02 -7.91
C MET A 151 5.88 5.77 -7.29
N LEU A 152 6.94 6.29 -7.90
CA LEU A 152 8.29 6.18 -7.36
C LEU A 152 8.40 6.93 -6.03
N ASP A 153 8.68 6.22 -4.93
CA ASP A 153 8.96 6.84 -3.63
C ASP A 153 10.47 7.11 -3.51
N PRO A 154 10.89 8.40 -3.44
CA PRO A 154 12.30 8.75 -3.33
C PRO A 154 12.98 8.17 -2.09
N ARG A 155 12.26 7.93 -0.99
CA ARG A 155 12.81 7.34 0.23
C ARG A 155 13.09 5.86 0.03
N ARG A 156 12.16 5.11 -0.59
CA ARG A 156 12.38 3.71 -0.96
C ARG A 156 13.53 3.57 -1.96
N GLN A 157 13.64 4.50 -2.92
CA GLN A 157 14.72 4.53 -3.88
C GLN A 157 16.07 4.79 -3.20
N ALA A 158 16.15 5.83 -2.35
CA ALA A 158 17.37 6.14 -1.60
C ALA A 158 17.80 5.00 -0.64
N ALA A 159 16.83 4.26 -0.11
CA ALA A 159 17.07 3.08 0.74
C ALA A 159 17.29 1.78 -0.06
N ASN A 160 17.36 1.84 -1.39
CA ASN A 160 17.52 0.69 -2.30
C ASN A 160 16.49 -0.43 -2.05
N GLN A 161 15.21 -0.03 -1.83
CA GLN A 161 14.11 -0.96 -1.50
C GLN A 161 13.32 -1.45 -2.72
N TYR A 162 13.64 -0.96 -3.92
CA TYR A 162 13.11 -1.50 -5.17
C TYR A 162 13.97 -2.68 -5.63
N THR A 163 13.87 -3.79 -4.90
CA THR A 163 14.62 -5.03 -5.14
C THR A 163 13.71 -6.24 -4.99
N PRO A 164 14.01 -7.35 -5.67
CA PRO A 164 13.27 -8.59 -5.45
C PRO A 164 13.28 -9.00 -3.98
N ILE A 165 12.15 -9.48 -3.49
CA ILE A 165 12.01 -9.95 -2.11
C ILE A 165 12.43 -11.42 -2.01
N PRO A 166 13.22 -11.81 -0.99
CA PRO A 166 13.57 -13.20 -0.76
C PRO A 166 12.35 -13.98 -0.25
N PHE A 167 12.16 -15.19 -0.77
CA PHE A 167 11.08 -16.08 -0.37
C PHE A 167 11.58 -17.51 -0.30
N ASN A 168 11.25 -18.24 0.78
CA ASN A 168 11.55 -19.65 0.90
C ASN A 168 10.42 -20.46 0.23
N TYR A 169 10.73 -21.12 -0.89
CA TYR A 169 9.74 -21.90 -1.63
C TYR A 169 9.13 -22.99 -0.75
N GLY A 170 7.79 -23.15 -0.82
CA GLY A 170 7.04 -24.03 0.07
C GLY A 170 6.54 -23.37 1.36
N GLN A 171 7.02 -22.17 1.72
CA GLN A 171 6.49 -21.43 2.86
C GLN A 171 5.01 -21.09 2.66
N LYS A 172 4.17 -21.39 3.67
CA LYS A 172 2.69 -21.18 3.59
C LYS A 172 2.19 -19.95 4.33
N THR A 173 3.07 -19.13 4.88
CA THR A 173 2.73 -17.95 5.68
C THR A 173 3.50 -16.72 5.23
N GLY A 174 3.04 -15.53 5.66
CA GLY A 174 3.70 -14.26 5.39
C GLY A 174 3.22 -13.53 4.13
N LEU A 175 2.54 -14.24 3.21
CA LEU A 175 1.91 -13.66 2.01
C LEU A 175 0.45 -14.14 1.90
N ILE A 176 -0.35 -13.47 1.06
CA ILE A 176 -1.73 -13.90 0.80
C ILE A 176 -1.75 -15.27 0.11
N PRO A 177 -2.76 -16.13 0.39
CA PRO A 177 -2.81 -17.50 -0.12
C PRO A 177 -2.65 -17.60 -1.64
N GLY A 178 -3.34 -16.77 -2.39
CA GLY A 178 -3.27 -16.77 -3.86
C GLY A 178 -1.90 -16.37 -4.40
N PHE A 179 -1.12 -15.54 -3.68
CA PHE A 179 0.23 -15.20 -4.09
C PHE A 179 1.18 -16.41 -3.92
N ILE A 180 1.06 -17.11 -2.79
CA ILE A 180 1.83 -18.34 -2.51
C ILE A 180 1.48 -19.43 -3.54
N GLU A 181 0.19 -19.67 -3.77
CA GLU A 181 -0.27 -20.64 -4.76
C GLU A 181 0.22 -20.30 -6.18
N GLY A 182 0.21 -19.00 -6.53
CA GLY A 182 0.73 -18.50 -7.81
C GLY A 182 2.22 -18.81 -7.99
N ILE A 183 3.05 -18.57 -6.96
CA ILE A 183 4.48 -18.91 -6.98
C ILE A 183 4.66 -20.42 -7.23
N GLU A 184 3.81 -21.23 -6.63
CA GLU A 184 3.88 -22.70 -6.77
C GLU A 184 3.53 -23.20 -8.19
N GLN A 185 2.94 -22.37 -9.05
CA GLN A 185 2.71 -22.71 -10.46
C GLN A 185 3.93 -22.43 -11.36
N LEU A 186 4.91 -21.66 -10.89
CA LEU A 186 5.98 -21.10 -11.71
C LEU A 186 7.32 -21.83 -11.52
N ASN A 187 8.19 -21.71 -12.51
CA ASN A 187 9.58 -22.20 -12.49
C ASN A 187 10.55 -21.04 -12.32
N ILE A 188 11.80 -21.32 -11.97
CA ILE A 188 12.86 -20.32 -11.91
C ILE A 188 13.08 -19.69 -13.30
N GLY A 189 13.04 -18.38 -13.35
CA GLY A 189 13.15 -17.58 -14.57
C GLY A 189 11.82 -17.25 -15.23
N ASP A 190 10.69 -17.79 -14.74
CA ASP A 190 9.37 -17.45 -15.29
C ASP A 190 8.98 -15.99 -14.94
N LYS A 191 8.32 -15.35 -15.92
CA LYS A 191 7.51 -14.15 -15.68
C LYS A 191 6.06 -14.49 -15.96
N ALA A 192 5.17 -14.14 -15.05
CA ALA A 192 3.78 -14.52 -15.15
C ALA A 192 2.84 -13.45 -14.59
N TYR A 193 1.62 -13.43 -15.08
CA TYR A 193 0.50 -12.78 -14.41
C TYR A 193 -0.29 -13.81 -13.62
N ILE A 194 -0.58 -13.48 -12.36
CA ILE A 194 -1.47 -14.25 -11.50
C ILE A 194 -2.70 -13.41 -11.16
N PHE A 195 -3.88 -13.98 -11.32
CA PHE A 195 -5.18 -13.36 -11.08
C PHE A 195 -5.77 -13.99 -9.82
N ILE A 196 -5.78 -13.22 -8.75
CA ILE A 196 -6.13 -13.67 -7.41
C ILE A 196 -7.55 -13.22 -7.07
N PRO A 197 -8.52 -14.12 -6.95
CA PRO A 197 -9.85 -13.76 -6.47
C PRO A 197 -9.79 -13.30 -5.01
N ALA A 198 -10.72 -12.46 -4.60
CA ALA A 198 -10.71 -11.80 -3.31
C ALA A 198 -10.53 -12.75 -2.11
N HIS A 199 -11.14 -13.95 -2.16
CA HIS A 199 -11.04 -14.94 -1.07
C HIS A 199 -9.64 -15.59 -0.93
N LEU A 200 -8.80 -15.51 -1.96
CA LEU A 200 -7.38 -15.90 -1.93
C LEU A 200 -6.45 -14.70 -1.72
N GLY A 201 -7.02 -13.49 -1.68
CA GLY A 201 -6.34 -12.23 -1.41
C GLY A 201 -6.58 -11.76 0.02
N TYR A 202 -7.05 -10.53 0.17
CA TYR A 202 -7.33 -9.90 1.47
C TYR A 202 -8.79 -10.05 1.94
N GLY A 203 -9.66 -10.70 1.16
CA GLY A 203 -11.04 -11.05 1.51
C GLY A 203 -11.90 -9.85 1.90
N GLU A 204 -12.82 -10.10 2.85
CA GLU A 204 -13.77 -9.09 3.33
C GLU A 204 -13.13 -7.95 4.13
N ARG A 205 -11.90 -8.11 4.60
CA ARG A 205 -11.20 -7.08 5.39
C ARG A 205 -10.47 -6.06 4.53
N GLY A 206 -10.04 -6.45 3.32
CA GLY A 206 -9.12 -5.64 2.53
C GLY A 206 -7.76 -5.47 3.23
N ALA A 207 -6.96 -4.49 2.79
CA ALA A 207 -5.67 -4.17 3.40
C ALA A 207 -5.49 -2.65 3.56
N GLY A 208 -5.58 -2.19 4.79
CA GLY A 208 -5.43 -0.78 5.14
C GLY A 208 -6.38 0.12 4.35
N ASN A 209 -5.87 1.30 3.94
CA ASN A 209 -6.59 2.22 3.07
C ASN A 209 -6.26 1.99 1.57
N VAL A 210 -5.51 0.95 1.23
CA VAL A 210 -5.00 0.72 -0.12
C VAL A 210 -5.88 -0.28 -0.88
N ILE A 211 -6.18 -1.42 -0.27
CA ILE A 211 -6.96 -2.49 -0.93
C ILE A 211 -8.34 -2.59 -0.28
N PRO A 212 -9.42 -2.25 -1.01
CA PRO A 212 -10.78 -2.34 -0.51
C PRO A 212 -11.19 -3.79 -0.19
N PRO A 213 -12.22 -3.99 0.66
CA PRO A 213 -12.83 -5.29 0.87
C PRO A 213 -13.29 -5.96 -0.45
N ASN A 214 -13.20 -7.29 -0.49
CA ASN A 214 -13.67 -8.12 -1.60
C ASN A 214 -13.09 -7.74 -2.97
N THR A 215 -11.82 -7.30 -3.01
CA THR A 215 -11.15 -6.87 -4.22
C THR A 215 -10.32 -8.00 -4.81
N ASN A 216 -10.55 -8.31 -6.09
CA ASN A 216 -9.68 -9.17 -6.89
C ASN A 216 -8.37 -8.43 -7.20
N LEU A 217 -7.28 -9.18 -7.23
CA LEU A 217 -5.96 -8.62 -7.46
C LEU A 217 -5.28 -9.31 -8.64
N ILE A 218 -4.40 -8.59 -9.29
CA ILE A 218 -3.53 -9.12 -10.33
C ILE A 218 -2.09 -8.84 -9.92
N PHE A 219 -1.22 -9.83 -10.01
CA PHE A 219 0.20 -9.63 -9.81
C PHE A 219 0.99 -10.06 -11.03
N GLU A 220 1.92 -9.22 -11.43
CA GLU A 220 3.05 -9.61 -12.26
C GLU A 220 4.13 -10.16 -11.34
N LEU A 221 4.62 -11.37 -11.62
CA LEU A 221 5.67 -12.04 -10.86
C LEU A 221 6.83 -12.41 -11.77
N HIS A 222 8.05 -12.13 -11.28
CA HIS A 222 9.28 -12.63 -11.87
C HIS A 222 10.01 -13.44 -10.80
N ILE A 223 10.26 -14.73 -11.08
CA ILE A 223 10.97 -15.62 -10.15
C ILE A 223 12.41 -15.75 -10.61
N THR A 224 13.33 -15.45 -9.72
CA THR A 224 14.78 -15.64 -9.94
C THR A 224 15.41 -16.41 -8.80
N LYS A 225 16.64 -16.88 -9.03
CA LYS A 225 17.43 -17.58 -8.02
C LYS A 225 18.27 -16.59 -7.22
#